data_e8e7251cab9100a7d80275ad3b45b71e
#
_entry.id   e8e7251cab9100a7d80275ad3b45b71e
#
_cell.length_a   1.000
_cell.length_b   1.000
_cell.length_c   1.000
_cell.angle_alpha   90.00
_cell.angle_beta   90.00
_cell.angle_gamma   90.00
#
_symmetry.space_group_name_H-M   'P 1'
#
loop_
_entity.id
_entity.type
_entity.pdbx_description
1 polymer ?
#
loop_
_entity_poly.entity_id
_entity_poly.type
_entity_poly.pdbx_seq_one_letter_code
_entity_poly.pdbx_strand_id
1 'polypeptide(L)'
;MPLVRIKSLPFAQDVNVPRVLNLLSHALAEANEIELRHVMATWDYMTPHHYAHGGKHVETQPEFSHPILVHLFAPNFNTEEQIAAMLELIASTLSEQLPVDKRNVFINYSPAYSDGVYDEGHVVEWDM
;
A
#
# COMPACT_ATOMS: atom_id res chain seq x y z
N MET A 1 3.47 11.85 6.14
CA MET A 1 2.69 11.29 5.03
C MET A 1 3.48 10.20 4.36
N PRO A 2 3.19 8.94 4.60
CA PRO A 2 2.96 8.07 3.48
C PRO A 2 1.47 7.89 3.22
N LEU A 3 1.13 7.72 1.96
CA LEU A 3 -0.20 7.33 1.50
C LEU A 3 -0.05 6.00 0.76
N VAL A 4 -0.75 4.97 1.22
CA VAL A 4 -0.74 3.65 0.60
C VAL A 4 -2.12 3.38 0.01
N ARG A 5 -2.17 3.11 -1.28
CA ARG A 5 -3.41 2.79 -1.98
C ARG A 5 -3.34 1.35 -2.46
N ILE A 6 -4.30 0.54 -2.03
CA ILE A 6 -4.31 -0.89 -2.30
C ILE A 6 -5.54 -1.25 -3.14
N LYS A 7 -5.33 -2.10 -4.15
CA LYS A 7 -6.40 -2.67 -4.96
C LYS A 7 -6.24 -4.17 -5.04
N SER A 8 -7.33 -4.88 -4.87
CA SER A 8 -7.37 -6.33 -5.05
C SER A 8 -8.74 -6.76 -5.57
N LEU A 9 -8.82 -7.99 -6.04
CA LEU A 9 -10.13 -8.63 -6.21
C LEU A 9 -10.69 -8.99 -4.83
N PRO A 10 -12.00 -9.22 -4.72
CA PRO A 10 -12.56 -9.74 -3.48
C PRO A 10 -11.90 -11.07 -3.13
N PHE A 11 -11.76 -11.34 -1.83
CA PHE A 11 -11.20 -12.60 -1.35
C PHE A 11 -12.30 -13.67 -1.28
N ALA A 12 -11.93 -14.92 -1.57
CA ALA A 12 -12.84 -16.05 -1.36
C ALA A 12 -13.04 -16.35 0.13
N GLN A 13 -12.03 -16.00 0.95
CA GLN A 13 -12.06 -16.17 2.40
C GLN A 13 -12.51 -14.87 3.07
N ASP A 14 -12.92 -14.96 4.33
CA ASP A 14 -13.19 -13.79 5.15
C ASP A 14 -11.89 -13.05 5.43
N VAL A 15 -11.83 -11.78 5.04
CA VAL A 15 -10.69 -10.90 5.32
C VAL A 15 -11.21 -9.62 5.96
N ASN A 16 -10.64 -9.27 7.10
CA ASN A 16 -10.97 -8.04 7.80
C ASN A 16 -10.09 -6.91 7.27
N VAL A 17 -10.50 -6.27 6.18
CA VAL A 17 -9.73 -5.18 5.54
C VAL A 17 -9.47 -4.02 6.49
N PRO A 18 -10.44 -3.51 7.26
CA PRO A 18 -10.16 -2.44 8.22
C PRO A 18 -9.05 -2.78 9.21
N ARG A 19 -8.99 -4.02 9.69
CA ARG A 19 -7.92 -4.47 10.58
C ARG A 19 -6.57 -4.47 9.87
N VAL A 20 -6.51 -4.93 8.63
CA VAL A 20 -5.26 -4.96 7.84
C VAL A 20 -4.77 -3.54 7.62
N LEU A 21 -5.64 -2.61 7.26
CA LEU A 21 -5.28 -1.20 7.08
C LEU A 21 -4.76 -0.58 8.37
N ASN A 22 -5.37 -0.92 9.50
CA ASN A 22 -4.94 -0.43 10.80
C ASN A 22 -3.54 -0.96 11.16
N LEU A 23 -3.31 -2.25 11.00
CA LEU A 23 -2.01 -2.87 11.26
C LEU A 23 -0.92 -2.29 10.37
N LEU A 24 -1.22 -2.11 9.09
CA LEU A 24 -0.27 -1.52 8.14
C LEU A 24 0.07 -0.08 8.51
N SER A 25 -0.93 0.71 8.88
CA SER A 25 -0.73 2.10 9.28
C SER A 25 0.17 2.21 10.50
N HIS A 26 -0.08 1.40 11.53
CA HIS A 26 0.77 1.35 12.73
C HIS A 26 2.20 0.93 12.40
N ALA A 27 2.36 -0.09 11.55
CA ALA A 27 3.69 -0.57 11.16
C ALA A 27 4.49 0.52 10.43
N LEU A 28 3.84 1.24 9.51
CA LEU A 28 4.49 2.32 8.77
C LEU A 28 4.82 3.51 9.67
N ALA A 29 3.92 3.88 10.57
CA ALA A 29 4.16 4.98 11.50
C ALA A 29 5.35 4.67 12.41
N GLU A 30 5.40 3.47 12.97
CA GLU A 30 6.48 3.03 13.86
C GLU A 30 7.82 2.96 13.12
N ALA A 31 7.84 2.35 11.93
CA ALA A 31 9.06 2.18 11.15
C ALA A 31 9.66 3.51 10.69
N ASN A 32 8.82 4.51 10.43
CA ASN A 32 9.25 5.82 9.96
C ASN A 32 9.34 6.86 11.08
N GLU A 33 9.06 6.46 12.31
CA GLU A 33 9.11 7.35 13.49
C GLU A 33 8.25 8.60 13.30
N ILE A 34 7.03 8.41 12.78
CA ILE A 34 6.06 9.49 12.57
C ILE A 34 4.78 9.21 13.35
N GLU A 35 4.00 10.26 13.56
CA GLU A 35 2.71 10.11 14.22
C GLU A 35 1.75 9.35 13.29
N LEU A 36 0.90 8.51 13.87
CA LEU A 36 -0.06 7.69 13.13
C LEU A 36 -0.98 8.52 12.24
N ARG A 37 -1.35 9.74 12.68
CA ARG A 37 -2.21 10.64 11.90
C ARG A 37 -1.63 11.05 10.54
N HIS A 38 -0.32 10.84 10.33
CA HIS A 38 0.33 11.16 9.06
C HIS A 38 0.30 10.01 8.07
N VAL A 39 -0.23 8.85 8.45
CA VAL A 39 -0.34 7.69 7.56
C VAL A 39 -1.76 7.55 7.06
N MET A 40 -1.92 7.45 5.75
CA MET A 40 -3.20 7.17 5.11
C MET A 40 -3.10 5.87 4.33
N ALA A 41 -4.11 5.02 4.43
CA ALA A 41 -4.16 3.76 3.72
C ALA A 41 -5.59 3.50 3.24
N THR A 42 -5.72 3.15 1.98
CA THR A 42 -7.02 2.87 1.36
C THR A 42 -7.02 1.52 0.68
N TRP A 43 -8.19 0.93 0.53
CA TRP A 43 -8.38 -0.35 -0.14
C TRP A 43 -9.62 -0.29 -1.02
N ASP A 44 -9.45 -0.59 -2.31
CA ASP A 44 -10.54 -0.70 -3.26
C ASP A 44 -10.60 -2.11 -3.82
N TYR A 45 -11.78 -2.73 -3.80
CA TYR A 45 -12.00 -3.99 -4.49
C TYR A 45 -12.31 -3.74 -5.95
N MET A 46 -11.61 -4.48 -6.81
CA MET A 46 -11.96 -4.54 -8.23
C MET A 46 -13.15 -5.46 -8.44
N THR A 47 -13.97 -5.16 -9.42
CA THR A 47 -15.08 -6.03 -9.81
C THR A 47 -14.55 -7.40 -10.26
N PRO A 48 -15.17 -8.52 -9.83
CA PRO A 48 -14.80 -9.85 -10.33
C PRO A 48 -14.69 -9.88 -11.86
N HIS A 49 -13.68 -10.56 -12.37
CA HIS A 49 -13.38 -10.66 -13.80
C HIS A 49 -12.94 -9.35 -14.48
N HIS A 50 -12.70 -8.27 -13.70
CA HIS A 50 -12.22 -6.99 -14.24
C HIS A 50 -10.73 -6.76 -14.02
N TYR A 51 -9.99 -7.81 -13.72
CA TYR A 51 -8.53 -7.78 -13.56
C TYR A 51 -7.93 -8.92 -14.38
N ALA A 52 -7.22 -8.58 -15.43
CA ALA A 52 -6.52 -9.57 -16.26
C ALA A 52 -5.01 -9.54 -15.96
N HIS A 53 -4.45 -10.70 -15.72
CA HIS A 53 -3.00 -10.89 -15.58
C HIS A 53 -2.59 -12.01 -16.55
N GLY A 54 -1.63 -11.71 -17.42
CA GLY A 54 -1.26 -12.66 -18.46
C GLY A 54 -2.41 -13.00 -19.41
N GLY A 55 -3.33 -12.05 -19.60
CA GLY A 55 -4.51 -12.22 -20.45
C GLY A 55 -5.64 -13.04 -19.82
N LYS A 56 -5.52 -13.40 -18.55
CA LYS A 56 -6.53 -14.22 -17.86
C LYS A 56 -7.22 -13.40 -16.76
N HIS A 57 -8.54 -13.53 -16.66
CA HIS A 57 -9.32 -12.91 -15.60
C HIS A 57 -9.84 -13.99 -14.64
N VAL A 58 -10.05 -13.60 -13.38
CA VAL A 58 -10.54 -14.51 -12.33
C VAL A 58 -11.59 -13.79 -11.50
N GLU A 59 -12.34 -14.57 -10.72
CA GLU A 59 -13.43 -14.03 -9.90
C GLU A 59 -12.93 -13.44 -8.59
N THR A 60 -12.04 -14.16 -7.90
CA THR A 60 -11.55 -13.79 -6.56
C THR A 60 -10.04 -13.68 -6.57
N GLN A 61 -9.50 -13.00 -5.53
CA GLN A 61 -8.07 -12.76 -5.39
C GLN A 61 -7.31 -14.07 -5.16
N PRO A 62 -6.43 -14.47 -6.11
CA PRO A 62 -5.62 -15.69 -5.93
C PRO A 62 -4.45 -15.47 -4.97
N GLU A 63 -3.93 -16.58 -4.45
CA GLU A 63 -2.72 -16.55 -3.62
C GLU A 63 -1.45 -16.27 -4.43
N PHE A 64 -1.35 -16.83 -5.65
CA PHE A 64 -0.11 -16.83 -6.44
C PHE A 64 -0.18 -16.10 -7.78
N SER A 65 -1.36 -15.71 -8.23
CA SER A 65 -1.51 -14.98 -9.49
C SER A 65 -2.37 -13.74 -9.28
N HIS A 66 -2.35 -12.81 -10.24
CA HIS A 66 -3.03 -11.54 -10.14
C HIS A 66 -2.58 -10.78 -8.89
N PRO A 67 -1.36 -10.21 -8.91
CA PRO A 67 -0.82 -9.53 -7.73
C PRO A 67 -1.77 -8.49 -7.16
N ILE A 68 -1.78 -8.37 -5.83
CA ILE A 68 -2.37 -7.21 -5.17
C ILE A 68 -1.59 -5.98 -5.63
N LEU A 69 -2.31 -4.96 -6.08
CA LEU A 69 -1.71 -3.75 -6.62
C LEU A 69 -1.64 -2.67 -5.55
N VAL A 70 -0.45 -2.23 -5.25
CA VAL A 70 -0.19 -1.24 -4.20
C VAL A 70 0.55 -0.05 -4.80
N HIS A 71 0.12 1.14 -4.42
CA HIS A 71 0.82 2.36 -4.77
C HIS A 71 1.21 3.09 -3.49
N LEU A 72 2.50 3.32 -3.31
CA LEU A 72 3.05 4.07 -2.19
C LEU A 72 3.45 5.47 -2.64
N PHE A 73 2.85 6.48 -2.01
CA PHE A 73 3.28 7.87 -2.12
C PHE A 73 4.00 8.24 -0.84
N ALA A 74 5.22 8.72 -0.94
CA ALA A 74 6.00 9.17 0.21
C ALA A 74 6.89 10.35 -0.21
N PRO A 75 7.24 11.24 0.73
CA PRO A 75 8.09 12.39 0.42
C PRO A 75 9.41 11.99 -0.23
N ASN A 76 9.85 12.81 -1.16
CA ASN A 76 11.07 12.56 -1.93
C ASN A 76 12.37 12.75 -1.12
N PHE A 77 12.27 13.20 0.14
CA PHE A 77 13.45 13.27 1.02
C PHE A 77 13.86 11.89 1.55
N ASN A 78 13.04 10.86 1.37
CA ASN A 78 13.40 9.51 1.79
C ASN A 78 14.52 8.96 0.91
N THR A 79 15.48 8.28 1.53
CA THR A 79 16.58 7.62 0.81
C THR A 79 16.09 6.36 0.10
N GLU A 80 16.90 5.85 -0.82
CA GLU A 80 16.58 4.57 -1.48
C GLU A 80 16.39 3.44 -0.47
N GLU A 81 17.21 3.40 0.58
CA GLU A 81 17.12 2.40 1.64
C GLU A 81 15.82 2.54 2.43
N GLN A 82 15.40 3.77 2.72
CA GLN A 82 14.14 4.02 3.43
C GLN A 82 12.94 3.60 2.57
N ILE A 83 12.95 3.90 1.28
CA ILE A 83 11.90 3.48 0.37
C ILE A 83 11.86 1.95 0.27
N ALA A 84 13.01 1.31 0.06
CA ALA A 84 13.08 -0.15 -0.02
C ALA A 84 12.54 -0.81 1.26
N ALA A 85 12.86 -0.25 2.43
CA ALA A 85 12.35 -0.75 3.71
C ALA A 85 10.83 -0.62 3.81
N MET A 86 10.25 0.48 3.32
CA MET A 86 8.79 0.66 3.30
C MET A 86 8.11 -0.35 2.36
N LEU A 87 8.68 -0.57 1.17
CA LEU A 87 8.15 -1.55 0.22
C LEU A 87 8.14 -2.95 0.82
N GLU A 88 9.25 -3.33 1.46
CA GLU A 88 9.38 -4.65 2.11
C GLU A 88 8.39 -4.79 3.28
N LEU A 89 8.23 -3.74 4.07
CA LEU A 89 7.30 -3.73 5.21
C LEU A 89 5.86 -3.90 4.73
N ILE A 90 5.47 -3.19 3.68
CA ILE A 90 4.11 -3.30 3.12
C ILE A 90 3.87 -4.72 2.60
N ALA A 91 4.81 -5.27 1.82
CA ALA A 91 4.69 -6.62 1.28
C ALA A 91 4.58 -7.68 2.38
N SER A 92 5.44 -7.57 3.40
CA SER A 92 5.43 -8.50 4.53
C SER A 92 4.13 -8.42 5.33
N THR A 93 3.67 -7.20 5.64
CA THR A 93 2.43 -7.01 6.39
C THR A 93 1.25 -7.60 5.63
N LEU A 94 1.13 -7.32 4.33
CA LEU A 94 0.03 -7.84 3.53
C LEU A 94 0.06 -9.37 3.45
N SER A 95 1.23 -9.97 3.20
CA SER A 95 1.33 -11.43 3.08
C SER A 95 1.10 -12.16 4.41
N GLU A 96 1.42 -11.53 5.53
CA GLU A 96 1.16 -12.09 6.86
C GLU A 96 -0.32 -12.04 7.25
N GLN A 97 -1.05 -11.04 6.76
CA GLN A 97 -2.45 -10.81 7.14
C GLN A 97 -3.46 -11.34 6.12
N LEU A 98 -3.03 -11.69 4.93
CA LEU A 98 -3.90 -12.07 3.82
C LEU A 98 -3.52 -13.44 3.27
N PRO A 99 -4.49 -14.16 2.65
CA PRO A 99 -4.18 -15.41 1.96
C PRO A 99 -3.52 -15.16 0.60
N VAL A 100 -2.41 -14.44 0.60
CA VAL A 100 -1.65 -14.04 -0.58
C VAL A 100 -0.18 -14.25 -0.32
N ASP A 101 0.52 -14.90 -1.27
CA ASP A 101 1.97 -15.07 -1.19
C ASP A 101 2.67 -13.71 -1.32
N LYS A 102 3.75 -13.51 -0.58
CA LYS A 102 4.51 -12.26 -0.61
C LYS A 102 4.98 -11.90 -2.02
N ARG A 103 5.30 -12.91 -2.85
CA ARG A 103 5.68 -12.70 -4.25
C ARG A 103 4.51 -12.21 -5.11
N ASN A 104 3.28 -12.29 -4.60
CA ASN A 104 2.06 -11.86 -5.29
C ASN A 104 1.59 -10.49 -4.80
N VAL A 105 2.52 -9.63 -4.44
CA VAL A 105 2.29 -8.23 -4.09
C VAL A 105 3.13 -7.37 -5.03
N PHE A 106 2.46 -6.47 -5.75
CA PHE A 106 3.13 -5.52 -6.65
C PHE A 106 3.01 -4.13 -6.03
N ILE A 107 4.13 -3.47 -5.80
CA ILE A 107 4.14 -2.14 -5.19
C ILE A 107 4.93 -1.18 -6.08
N ASN A 108 4.30 -0.07 -6.43
CA ASN A 108 4.95 1.01 -7.15
C ASN A 108 5.08 2.23 -6.22
N TYR A 109 6.27 2.79 -6.16
CA TYR A 109 6.52 4.01 -5.39
C TYR A 109 6.48 5.23 -6.31
N SER A 110 5.79 6.28 -5.86
CA SER A 110 5.85 7.61 -6.48
C SER A 110 6.25 8.63 -5.43
N PRO A 111 7.23 9.49 -5.72
CA PRO A 111 7.63 10.54 -4.79
C PRO A 111 6.59 11.64 -4.70
N ALA A 112 6.36 12.14 -3.48
CA ALA A 112 5.67 13.39 -3.25
C ALA A 112 6.72 14.49 -3.10
N TYR A 113 6.46 15.66 -3.70
CA TYR A 113 7.42 16.76 -3.72
C TYR A 113 7.01 17.87 -2.76
N SER A 114 8.01 18.54 -2.17
CA SER A 114 7.78 19.77 -1.42
C SER A 114 7.01 20.77 -2.29
N ASP A 115 6.04 21.45 -1.72
CA ASP A 115 5.10 22.35 -2.40
C ASP A 115 4.09 21.65 -3.33
N GLY A 116 4.15 20.32 -3.41
CA GLY A 116 3.22 19.52 -4.23
C GLY A 116 2.15 18.79 -3.45
N VAL A 117 2.08 19.00 -2.12
CA VAL A 117 1.12 18.34 -1.23
C VAL A 117 0.38 19.39 -0.43
N TYR A 118 -0.93 19.24 -0.36
CA TYR A 118 -1.78 20.05 0.53
C TYR A 118 -2.30 19.14 1.63
N ASP A 119 -1.98 19.47 2.87
CA ASP A 119 -2.35 18.65 4.02
C ASP A 119 -2.49 19.54 5.27
N GLU A 120 -3.39 19.17 6.15
CA GLU A 120 -3.65 19.90 7.41
C GLU A 120 -3.88 21.40 7.21
N GLY A 121 -4.54 21.77 6.11
CA GLY A 121 -4.96 23.13 5.87
C GLY A 121 -3.93 24.03 5.19
N HIS A 122 -2.83 23.48 4.71
CA HIS A 122 -1.80 24.27 4.03
C HIS A 122 -0.99 23.45 3.03
N VAL A 123 -0.27 24.15 2.16
CA VAL A 123 0.71 23.52 1.27
C VAL A 123 1.91 23.12 2.12
N VAL A 124 2.31 21.87 2.03
CA VAL A 124 3.39 21.31 2.84
C VAL A 124 4.73 21.56 2.16
N GLU A 125 5.68 22.08 2.92
CA GLU A 125 7.05 22.32 2.47
C GLU A 125 8.03 21.52 3.32
N TRP A 126 9.08 21.01 2.68
CA TRP A 126 10.21 20.43 3.38
C TRP A 126 11.50 20.69 2.63
N ASP A 127 12.59 20.73 3.36
CA ASP A 127 13.92 20.89 2.78
C ASP A 127 14.51 19.52 2.44
N MET A 128 15.32 19.52 1.38
CA MET A 128 16.02 18.33 0.93
C MET A 128 17.44 18.28 1.50
#